data_9200b45c82e632d0acae5f24d4ccf811
#
_entry.id   9200b45c82e632d0acae5f24d4ccf811
#
_cell.length_a   1.000
_cell.length_b   1.000
_cell.length_c   1.000
_cell.angle_alpha   90.00
_cell.angle_beta   90.00
_cell.angle_gamma   90.00
#
_symmetry.space_group_name_H-M   'P 1'
#
loop_
_entity.id
_entity.type
_entity.pdbx_description
1 polymer ?
#
loop_
_entity_poly.entity_id
_entity_poly.type
_entity_poly.pdbx_seq_one_letter_code
_entity_poly.pdbx_strand_id
1 'polypeptide(L)'
;MSTRKSSPVPSVGFLTVVDSGGGSFLGGYLVLNASGRPLEFQCTAPVKANRAQEILYGPTLHPYLWGEQIGGALISKSRTRPLFVCTDQLHTLAVRSAVDLPVIQVLPASPPPSGPTSERKLTTTPSSESAAQPPAGQLILGRYSCALSRSHLNDRVPVERAWKTHLDDLHLREPFERIREAITEAQRTAAGPASGAAA
;
A
#
# COMPACT_ATOMS: atom_id res chain seq x y z
N MET A 1 3.34 -9.91 -42.10
CA MET A 1 2.69 -10.32 -40.83
C MET A 1 2.84 -9.18 -39.84
N SER A 2 1.76 -8.44 -39.63
CA SER A 2 1.78 -7.22 -38.79
C SER A 2 1.53 -7.66 -37.34
N THR A 3 2.56 -7.62 -36.51
CA THR A 3 2.46 -7.82 -35.08
C THR A 3 1.65 -6.64 -34.50
N ARG A 4 0.39 -6.87 -34.20
CA ARG A 4 -0.41 -5.95 -33.38
C ARG A 4 0.31 -5.80 -32.04
N LYS A 5 0.95 -4.67 -31.83
CA LYS A 5 1.42 -4.21 -30.53
C LYS A 5 0.15 -4.02 -29.67
N SER A 6 -0.19 -5.02 -28.85
CA SER A 6 -1.31 -4.91 -27.93
C SER A 6 -1.00 -3.73 -27.00
N SER A 7 -1.86 -2.72 -27.01
CA SER A 7 -1.78 -1.63 -26.04
C SER A 7 -1.77 -2.22 -24.63
N PRO A 8 -0.90 -1.77 -23.72
CA PRO A 8 -0.86 -2.29 -22.36
C PRO A 8 -2.25 -2.09 -21.72
N VAL A 9 -2.77 -3.16 -21.13
CA VAL A 9 -4.06 -3.13 -20.43
C VAL A 9 -3.95 -2.17 -19.24
N PRO A 10 -4.85 -1.17 -19.12
CA PRO A 10 -4.86 -0.27 -17.97
C PRO A 10 -4.92 -1.07 -16.66
N SER A 11 -3.99 -0.82 -15.76
CA SER A 11 -3.84 -1.59 -14.53
C SER A 11 -3.39 -0.72 -13.37
N VAL A 12 -3.65 -1.17 -12.14
CA VAL A 12 -3.26 -0.53 -10.89
C VAL A 12 -2.56 -1.56 -10.01
N GLY A 13 -1.46 -1.16 -9.38
CA GLY A 13 -0.76 -1.95 -8.38
C GLY A 13 -1.30 -1.67 -6.97
N PHE A 14 -1.34 -2.70 -6.14
CA PHE A 14 -1.69 -2.62 -4.72
C PHE A 14 -0.57 -3.22 -3.90
N LEU A 15 -0.02 -2.45 -3.00
CA LEU A 15 1.12 -2.82 -2.15
C LEU A 15 0.76 -2.67 -0.69
N THR A 16 0.89 -3.74 0.08
CA THR A 16 0.72 -3.72 1.54
C THR A 16 1.76 -4.59 2.22
N VAL A 17 2.04 -4.28 3.48
CA VAL A 17 3.00 -5.00 4.32
C VAL A 17 2.28 -5.57 5.53
N VAL A 18 2.54 -6.83 5.84
CA VAL A 18 1.94 -7.56 6.96
C VAL A 18 3.04 -7.87 7.98
N ASP A 19 2.75 -7.63 9.25
CA ASP A 19 3.59 -8.10 10.34
C ASP A 19 3.39 -9.61 10.52
N SER A 20 4.44 -10.37 10.38
CA SER A 20 4.44 -11.83 10.57
C SER A 20 4.89 -12.27 11.96
N GLY A 21 5.09 -11.32 12.86
CA GLY A 21 5.55 -11.56 14.22
C GLY A 21 7.08 -11.55 14.37
N GLY A 22 7.54 -11.34 15.60
CA GLY A 22 8.97 -11.32 15.92
C GLY A 22 9.78 -10.20 15.24
N GLY A 23 9.13 -9.12 14.81
CA GLY A 23 9.76 -8.02 14.08
C GLY A 23 10.06 -8.36 12.61
N SER A 24 9.38 -9.35 12.05
CA SER A 24 9.48 -9.73 10.64
C SER A 24 8.26 -9.25 9.86
N PHE A 25 8.46 -8.83 8.63
CA PHE A 25 7.44 -8.27 7.75
C PHE A 25 7.40 -8.99 6.41
N LEU A 26 6.20 -9.15 5.89
CA LEU A 26 5.94 -9.71 4.56
C LEU A 26 5.28 -8.66 3.69
N GLY A 27 5.81 -8.41 2.53
CA GLY A 27 5.16 -7.57 1.53
C GLY A 27 4.34 -8.40 0.55
N GLY A 28 3.20 -7.85 0.15
CA GLY A 28 2.40 -8.37 -0.95
C GLY A 28 2.10 -7.29 -1.98
N TYR A 29 2.22 -7.66 -3.23
CA TYR A 29 1.97 -6.79 -4.38
C TYR A 29 1.04 -7.47 -5.37
N LEU A 30 -0.10 -6.84 -5.63
CA LEU A 30 -1.14 -7.33 -6.52
C LEU A 30 -1.39 -6.30 -7.62
N VAL A 31 -1.33 -6.71 -8.88
CA VAL A 31 -1.70 -5.86 -10.01
C VAL A 31 -3.04 -6.30 -10.55
N LEU A 32 -3.98 -5.36 -10.63
CA LEU A 32 -5.32 -5.57 -11.18
C LEU A 32 -5.51 -4.79 -12.47
N ASN A 33 -6.32 -5.33 -13.39
CA ASN A 33 -6.85 -4.55 -14.50
C ASN A 33 -8.02 -3.66 -14.05
N ALA A 34 -8.54 -2.84 -14.96
CA ALA A 34 -9.67 -1.94 -14.70
C ALA A 34 -10.95 -2.66 -14.21
N SER A 35 -11.14 -3.92 -14.53
CA SER A 35 -12.27 -4.75 -14.07
C SER A 35 -12.00 -5.44 -12.72
N GLY A 36 -10.91 -5.14 -12.03
CA GLY A 36 -10.54 -5.75 -10.75
C GLY A 36 -10.03 -7.19 -10.83
N ARG A 37 -9.72 -7.70 -12.05
CA ARG A 37 -9.14 -9.05 -12.22
C ARG A 37 -7.64 -9.03 -12.00
N PRO A 38 -7.08 -10.03 -11.29
CA PRO A 38 -5.65 -10.12 -11.04
C PRO A 38 -4.89 -10.40 -12.35
N LEU A 39 -3.83 -9.62 -12.57
CA LEU A 39 -2.86 -9.81 -13.64
C LEU A 39 -1.56 -10.40 -13.12
N GLU A 40 -1.16 -10.02 -11.92
CA GLU A 40 0.08 -10.45 -11.28
C GLU A 40 -0.05 -10.36 -9.77
N PHE A 41 0.51 -11.36 -9.06
CA PHE A 41 0.65 -11.33 -7.60
C PHE A 41 2.05 -11.79 -7.21
N GLN A 42 2.66 -11.07 -6.28
CA GLN A 42 3.96 -11.39 -5.71
C GLN A 42 3.95 -11.15 -4.20
N CYS A 43 4.70 -11.97 -3.47
CA CYS A 43 4.98 -11.72 -2.06
C CYS A 43 6.48 -11.93 -1.77
N THR A 44 6.96 -11.31 -0.70
CA THR A 44 8.34 -11.50 -0.23
C THR A 44 8.44 -12.71 0.70
N ALA A 45 9.65 -13.23 0.89
CA ALA A 45 9.99 -13.93 2.12
C ALA A 45 9.92 -12.96 3.32
N PRO A 46 9.86 -13.46 4.56
CA PRO A 46 9.91 -12.60 5.74
C PRO A 46 11.19 -11.74 5.75
N VAL A 47 11.00 -10.43 5.91
CA VAL A 47 12.10 -9.44 5.97
C VAL A 47 12.17 -8.90 7.39
N LYS A 48 13.35 -8.90 7.98
CA LYS A 48 13.60 -8.41 9.33
C LYS A 48 14.78 -7.45 9.32
N ALA A 49 14.64 -6.34 10.06
CA ALA A 49 15.77 -5.46 10.32
C ALA A 49 16.77 -6.14 11.25
N ASN A 50 18.05 -5.94 11.00
CA ASN A 50 19.08 -6.30 11.98
C ASN A 50 19.24 -5.18 13.02
N ARG A 51 19.92 -5.48 14.13
CA ARG A 51 20.09 -4.54 15.25
C ARG A 51 20.78 -3.23 14.84
N ALA A 52 21.74 -3.30 13.92
CA ALA A 52 22.42 -2.11 13.42
C ALA A 52 21.47 -1.21 12.63
N GLN A 53 20.62 -1.80 11.79
CA GLN A 53 19.59 -1.06 11.05
C GLN A 53 18.58 -0.41 12.01
N GLU A 54 18.12 -1.12 13.04
CA GLU A 54 17.20 -0.55 14.04
C GLU A 54 17.79 0.70 14.70
N ILE A 55 19.07 0.65 15.06
CA ILE A 55 19.77 1.77 15.72
C ILE A 55 19.99 2.93 14.75
N LEU A 56 20.48 2.65 13.53
CA LEU A 56 20.88 3.66 12.57
C LEU A 56 19.68 4.38 11.93
N TYR A 57 18.64 3.64 11.60
CA TYR A 57 17.45 4.21 10.95
C TYR A 57 16.47 4.84 11.96
N GLY A 58 16.40 4.35 13.20
CA GLY A 58 15.48 4.87 14.21
C GLY A 58 14.05 5.07 13.67
N PRO A 59 13.49 6.30 13.74
CA PRO A 59 12.14 6.58 13.27
C PRO A 59 11.94 6.37 11.75
N THR A 60 13.01 6.34 10.96
CA THR A 60 12.95 6.13 9.51
C THR A 60 13.03 4.66 9.11
N LEU A 61 13.10 3.74 10.07
CA LEU A 61 13.24 2.31 9.82
C LEU A 61 12.05 1.74 9.02
N HIS A 62 10.82 2.03 9.43
CA HIS A 62 9.64 1.52 8.73
C HIS A 62 9.50 2.06 7.30
N PRO A 63 9.65 3.38 7.03
CA PRO A 63 9.71 3.88 5.66
C PRO A 63 10.77 3.19 4.79
N TYR A 64 11.97 2.99 5.33
CA TYR A 64 13.04 2.27 4.64
C TYR A 64 12.68 0.80 4.38
N LEU A 65 12.27 0.07 5.43
CA LEU A 65 12.03 -1.36 5.34
C LEU A 65 10.80 -1.70 4.49
N TRP A 66 9.67 -1.01 4.71
CA TRP A 66 8.41 -1.29 4.02
C TRP A 66 8.36 -0.66 2.63
N GLY A 67 8.83 0.59 2.51
CA GLY A 67 8.83 1.31 1.24
C GLY A 67 9.95 0.86 0.34
N GLU A 68 11.19 1.15 0.73
CA GLU A 68 12.33 0.99 -0.18
C GLU A 68 12.72 -0.47 -0.35
N GLN A 69 12.87 -1.24 0.73
CA GLN A 69 13.31 -2.63 0.64
C GLN A 69 12.21 -3.56 0.13
N ILE A 70 11.10 -3.64 0.83
CA ILE A 70 10.01 -4.57 0.49
C ILE A 70 9.30 -4.09 -0.78
N GLY A 71 8.77 -2.87 -0.76
CA GLY A 71 8.00 -2.31 -1.87
C GLY A 71 8.83 -2.17 -3.13
N GLY A 72 10.04 -1.62 -3.02
CA GLY A 72 10.97 -1.48 -4.14
C GLY A 72 11.31 -2.82 -4.79
N ALA A 73 11.60 -3.85 -3.98
CA ALA A 73 11.89 -5.19 -4.49
C ALA A 73 10.71 -5.84 -5.23
N LEU A 74 9.49 -5.68 -4.72
CA LEU A 74 8.28 -6.23 -5.34
C LEU A 74 7.96 -5.53 -6.66
N ILE A 75 7.95 -4.19 -6.67
CA ILE A 75 7.61 -3.43 -7.87
C ILE A 75 8.67 -3.61 -8.97
N SER A 76 9.96 -3.66 -8.60
CA SER A 76 11.05 -3.85 -9.58
C SER A 76 11.03 -5.23 -10.25
N LYS A 77 10.50 -6.26 -9.58
CA LYS A 77 10.34 -7.61 -10.12
C LYS A 77 9.05 -7.80 -10.92
N SER A 78 8.11 -6.86 -10.82
CA SER A 78 6.85 -6.94 -11.55
C SER A 78 7.07 -6.86 -13.06
N ARG A 79 6.38 -7.73 -13.79
CA ARG A 79 6.37 -7.73 -15.26
C ARG A 79 5.34 -6.77 -15.82
N THR A 80 4.32 -6.47 -15.02
CA THR A 80 3.23 -5.57 -15.39
C THR A 80 3.52 -4.17 -14.84
N ARG A 81 3.60 -3.17 -15.71
CA ARG A 81 3.77 -1.77 -15.30
C ARG A 81 2.40 -1.12 -15.15
N PRO A 82 1.91 -0.88 -13.93
CA PRO A 82 0.63 -0.24 -13.70
C PRO A 82 0.70 1.28 -13.97
N LEU A 83 -0.47 1.93 -14.04
CA LEU A 83 -0.58 3.38 -14.18
C LEU A 83 -0.13 4.10 -12.90
N PHE A 84 -0.43 3.52 -11.74
CA PHE A 84 0.03 3.96 -10.42
C PHE A 84 -0.09 2.81 -9.41
N VAL A 85 0.46 3.02 -8.22
CA VAL A 85 0.41 2.06 -7.12
C VAL A 85 -0.36 2.65 -5.95
N CYS A 86 -1.26 1.85 -5.37
CA CYS A 86 -1.97 2.12 -4.14
C CYS A 86 -1.31 1.42 -2.96
N THR A 87 -1.27 2.06 -1.80
CA THR A 87 -0.96 1.44 -0.51
C THR A 87 -1.99 1.88 0.54
N ASP A 88 -2.21 1.10 1.56
CA ASP A 88 -3.05 1.46 2.71
C ASP A 88 -2.23 1.94 3.91
N GLN A 89 -0.90 2.00 3.78
CA GLN A 89 0.04 2.28 4.86
C GLN A 89 0.92 3.50 4.56
N LEU A 90 1.01 4.42 5.52
CA LEU A 90 1.78 5.66 5.39
C LEU A 90 3.27 5.41 5.09
N HIS A 91 3.90 4.49 5.82
CA HIS A 91 5.34 4.22 5.67
C HIS A 91 5.70 3.63 4.30
N THR A 92 4.76 2.92 3.68
CA THR A 92 4.95 2.32 2.35
C THR A 92 4.97 3.37 1.23
N LEU A 93 4.45 4.60 1.47
CA LEU A 93 4.60 5.72 0.51
C LEU A 93 6.07 6.03 0.17
N ALA A 94 7.01 5.68 1.04
CA ALA A 94 8.44 5.86 0.78
C ALA A 94 8.93 5.09 -0.45
N VAL A 95 8.20 4.07 -0.91
CA VAL A 95 8.53 3.34 -2.14
C VAL A 95 8.59 4.25 -3.36
N ARG A 96 7.86 5.38 -3.35
CA ARG A 96 7.86 6.34 -4.46
C ARG A 96 9.25 6.91 -4.77
N SER A 97 10.13 6.99 -3.79
CA SER A 97 11.52 7.43 -4.01
C SER A 97 12.39 6.37 -4.69
N ALA A 98 11.99 5.11 -4.62
CA ALA A 98 12.72 3.98 -5.21
C ALA A 98 12.16 3.52 -6.57
N VAL A 99 10.98 4.01 -6.99
CA VAL A 99 10.32 3.60 -8.22
C VAL A 99 9.84 4.81 -9.03
N ASP A 100 9.89 4.68 -10.36
CA ASP A 100 9.36 5.72 -11.28
C ASP A 100 7.90 5.42 -11.64
N LEU A 101 7.04 5.39 -10.60
CA LEU A 101 5.59 5.21 -10.71
C LEU A 101 4.91 6.08 -9.65
N PRO A 102 3.81 6.75 -9.98
CA PRO A 102 3.01 7.44 -8.97
C PRO A 102 2.56 6.47 -7.88
N VAL A 103 2.65 6.89 -6.61
CA VAL A 103 2.24 6.11 -5.46
C VAL A 103 1.30 6.93 -4.59
N ILE A 104 0.15 6.35 -4.26
CA ILE A 104 -0.85 6.98 -3.40
C ILE A 104 -1.20 6.11 -2.21
N GLN A 105 -1.49 6.74 -1.09
CA GLN A 105 -2.09 6.06 0.06
C GLN A 105 -3.62 6.16 -0.03
N VAL A 106 -4.31 5.03 0.06
CA VAL A 106 -5.76 4.96 0.21
C VAL A 106 -6.09 5.08 1.69
N LEU A 107 -6.77 6.14 2.07
CA LEU A 107 -7.10 6.38 3.47
C LEU A 107 -8.28 5.51 3.92
N PRO A 108 -8.36 5.16 5.22
CA PRO A 108 -9.52 4.46 5.76
C PRO A 108 -10.80 5.27 5.52
N ALA A 109 -11.96 4.60 5.52
CA ALA A 109 -13.23 5.29 5.46
C ALA A 109 -13.36 6.16 6.72
N SER A 110 -13.62 7.45 6.54
CA SER A 110 -14.04 8.26 7.69
C SER A 110 -15.35 7.69 8.20
N PRO A 111 -15.50 7.47 9.53
CA PRO A 111 -16.80 7.13 10.07
C PRO A 111 -17.79 8.26 9.71
N PRO A 112 -19.07 7.94 9.44
CA PRO A 112 -20.08 8.97 9.24
C PRO A 112 -20.10 9.89 10.47
N PRO A 113 -20.34 11.20 10.32
CA PRO A 113 -20.43 12.10 11.45
C PRO A 113 -21.56 11.62 12.37
N SER A 114 -21.17 10.99 13.48
CA SER A 114 -22.12 10.47 14.46
C SER A 114 -22.57 11.63 15.35
N GLY A 115 -23.81 12.10 15.14
CA GLY A 115 -24.58 12.79 16.14
C GLY A 115 -24.59 14.32 16.12
N PRO A 116 -25.64 14.91 16.68
CA PRO A 116 -25.88 16.36 16.68
C PRO A 116 -24.91 17.10 17.60
N THR A 117 -24.56 18.26 17.13
CA THR A 117 -23.81 19.30 17.81
C THR A 117 -24.14 19.42 19.30
N SER A 118 -23.20 19.08 20.17
CA SER A 118 -23.18 19.52 21.55
C SER A 118 -21.89 20.28 21.83
N GLU A 119 -22.07 21.54 22.03
CA GLU A 119 -21.28 22.58 22.70
C GLU A 119 -19.78 22.28 22.98
N ARG A 120 -18.94 23.00 22.25
CA ARG A 120 -17.54 23.25 22.61
C ARG A 120 -17.44 23.89 23.98
N LYS A 121 -17.11 23.11 24.99
CA LYS A 121 -16.59 23.69 26.25
C LYS A 121 -15.06 23.78 26.08
N LEU A 122 -14.61 25.06 26.05
CA LEU A 122 -13.19 25.38 26.12
C LEU A 122 -12.63 24.87 27.46
N THR A 123 -11.72 23.92 27.42
CA THR A 123 -10.74 23.74 28.48
C THR A 123 -9.39 23.41 27.84
N THR A 124 -8.53 24.39 28.01
CA THR A 124 -7.13 24.40 27.61
C THR A 124 -6.32 23.38 28.45
N THR A 125 -5.71 22.41 27.85
CA THR A 125 -4.44 21.83 28.30
C THR A 125 -3.74 21.17 27.12
N PRO A 126 -2.48 21.54 26.80
CA PRO A 126 -1.75 20.91 25.70
C PRO A 126 -1.05 19.66 26.24
N SER A 127 -1.62 18.51 26.02
CA SER A 127 -0.89 17.25 26.14
C SER A 127 -0.30 16.93 24.77
N SER A 128 1.00 16.80 24.75
CA SER A 128 1.85 16.47 23.60
C SER A 128 1.55 15.05 23.10
N GLU A 129 0.49 14.90 22.34
CA GLU A 129 0.35 13.78 21.41
C GLU A 129 0.92 14.23 20.07
N SER A 130 1.93 13.50 19.65
CA SER A 130 2.52 13.62 18.30
C SER A 130 1.40 13.54 17.27
N ALA A 131 0.82 14.69 16.93
CA ALA A 131 -0.13 14.82 15.85
C ALA A 131 0.61 14.42 14.58
N ALA A 132 0.37 13.19 14.12
CA ALA A 132 0.74 12.77 12.78
C ALA A 132 0.20 13.81 11.82
N GLN A 133 1.09 14.66 11.30
CA GLN A 133 0.72 15.72 10.38
C GLN A 133 -0.03 15.09 9.20
N PRO A 134 -1.20 15.61 8.83
CA PRO A 134 -1.93 15.07 7.69
C PRO A 134 -1.01 15.09 6.47
N PRO A 135 -0.94 14.01 5.70
CA PRO A 135 -0.08 13.97 4.53
C PRO A 135 -0.46 15.12 3.60
N ALA A 136 0.52 15.96 3.26
CA ALA A 136 0.30 17.03 2.30
C ALA A 136 -0.05 16.38 0.96
N GLY A 137 -1.17 16.78 0.37
CA GLY A 137 -1.60 16.26 -0.92
C GLY A 137 -2.74 15.25 -0.82
N GLN A 138 -3.82 15.59 -0.11
CA GLN A 138 -5.07 14.83 -0.22
C GLN A 138 -5.67 14.97 -1.62
N LEU A 139 -6.14 13.85 -2.19
CA LEU A 139 -6.90 13.80 -3.42
C LEU A 139 -8.10 12.89 -3.25
N ILE A 140 -9.13 13.12 -4.07
CA ILE A 140 -10.35 12.32 -4.06
C ILE A 140 -10.43 11.54 -5.38
N LEU A 141 -10.52 10.22 -5.28
CA LEU A 141 -10.73 9.31 -6.41
C LEU A 141 -12.07 8.61 -6.22
N GLY A 142 -13.10 9.09 -6.93
CA GLY A 142 -14.47 8.66 -6.70
C GLY A 142 -14.88 8.86 -5.24
N ARG A 143 -15.18 7.77 -4.54
CA ARG A 143 -15.55 7.76 -3.10
C ARG A 143 -14.35 7.61 -2.14
N TYR A 144 -13.14 7.56 -2.66
CA TYR A 144 -11.96 7.28 -1.86
C TYR A 144 -11.17 8.54 -1.58
N SER A 145 -10.91 8.81 -0.30
CA SER A 145 -9.91 9.79 0.11
C SER A 145 -8.53 9.14 0.02
N CYS A 146 -7.62 9.81 -0.66
CA CYS A 146 -6.26 9.34 -0.87
C CYS A 146 -5.25 10.43 -0.50
N ALA A 147 -4.00 10.04 -0.31
CA ALA A 147 -2.91 10.96 -0.01
C ALA A 147 -1.68 10.65 -0.86
N LEU A 148 -0.94 11.69 -1.19
CA LEU A 148 0.36 11.66 -1.86
C LEU A 148 1.48 11.98 -0.88
N SER A 149 2.68 11.50 -1.17
CA SER A 149 3.89 11.98 -0.50
C SER A 149 4.11 13.48 -0.76
N ARG A 150 4.53 14.22 0.26
CA ARG A 150 4.83 15.66 0.13
C ARG A 150 5.87 15.99 -0.94
N SER A 151 6.82 15.11 -1.13
CA SER A 151 7.89 15.25 -2.14
C SER A 151 7.43 14.96 -3.57
N HIS A 152 6.23 14.39 -3.77
CA HIS A 152 5.74 13.93 -5.07
C HIS A 152 4.31 14.40 -5.37
N LEU A 153 3.99 15.65 -5.04
CA LEU A 153 2.66 16.24 -5.30
C LEU A 153 2.31 16.31 -6.80
N ASN A 154 3.32 16.33 -7.66
CA ASN A 154 3.13 16.30 -9.11
C ASN A 154 2.50 15.00 -9.62
N ASP A 155 2.52 13.94 -8.83
CA ASP A 155 1.86 12.66 -9.16
C ASP A 155 0.33 12.78 -9.18
N ARG A 156 -0.24 13.85 -8.63
CA ARG A 156 -1.69 14.11 -8.59
C ARG A 156 -2.34 14.07 -9.96
N VAL A 157 -1.81 14.85 -10.88
CA VAL A 157 -2.40 15.01 -12.22
C VAL A 157 -2.43 13.69 -13.01
N PRO A 158 -1.31 12.94 -13.12
CA PRO A 158 -1.35 11.64 -13.80
C PRO A 158 -2.27 10.62 -13.12
N VAL A 159 -2.34 10.59 -11.79
CA VAL A 159 -3.25 9.68 -11.05
C VAL A 159 -4.72 10.03 -11.30
N GLU A 160 -5.12 11.30 -11.15
CA GLU A 160 -6.50 11.73 -11.39
C GLU A 160 -6.93 11.48 -12.85
N ARG A 161 -6.03 11.71 -13.81
CA ARG A 161 -6.29 11.40 -15.22
C ARG A 161 -6.49 9.91 -15.46
N ALA A 162 -5.58 9.08 -14.94
CA ALA A 162 -5.67 7.62 -15.08
C ALA A 162 -6.96 7.08 -14.46
N TRP A 163 -7.33 7.59 -13.28
CA TRP A 163 -8.57 7.24 -12.60
C TRP A 163 -9.79 7.54 -13.47
N LYS A 164 -9.96 8.80 -13.86
CA LYS A 164 -11.14 9.25 -14.67
C LYS A 164 -11.26 8.55 -16.02
N THR A 165 -10.14 8.14 -16.60
CA THR A 165 -10.14 7.57 -17.95
C THR A 165 -10.39 6.07 -17.96
N HIS A 166 -9.96 5.34 -16.89
CA HIS A 166 -9.88 3.89 -16.96
C HIS A 166 -10.39 3.13 -15.72
N LEU A 167 -10.58 3.79 -14.55
CA LEU A 167 -10.58 3.10 -13.27
C LEU A 167 -11.69 3.53 -12.31
N ASP A 168 -12.65 4.33 -12.75
CA ASP A 168 -13.69 4.96 -11.94
C ASP A 168 -14.58 3.98 -11.15
N ASP A 169 -14.73 2.75 -11.63
CA ASP A 169 -15.46 1.66 -10.96
C ASP A 169 -14.58 0.76 -10.08
N LEU A 170 -13.25 0.96 -10.07
CA LEU A 170 -12.34 0.08 -9.35
C LEU A 170 -12.44 0.25 -7.81
N HIS A 171 -12.55 -0.86 -7.10
CA HIS A 171 -12.45 -0.87 -5.64
C HIS A 171 -11.01 -0.68 -5.18
N LEU A 172 -10.73 0.39 -4.41
CA LEU A 172 -9.36 0.71 -3.94
C LEU A 172 -9.02 0.13 -2.57
N ARG A 173 -9.96 -0.37 -1.77
CA ARG A 173 -9.68 -0.91 -0.43
C ARG A 173 -9.68 -2.44 -0.39
N GLU A 174 -10.61 -3.05 -1.06
CA GLU A 174 -10.80 -4.50 -1.08
C GLU A 174 -9.53 -5.27 -1.52
N PRO A 175 -8.72 -4.82 -2.52
CA PRO A 175 -7.53 -5.55 -2.93
C PRO A 175 -6.49 -5.78 -1.83
N PHE A 176 -6.42 -4.91 -0.83
CA PHE A 176 -5.50 -5.10 0.31
C PHE A 176 -5.89 -6.30 1.17
N GLU A 177 -7.18 -6.57 1.33
CA GLU A 177 -7.68 -7.75 2.05
C GLU A 177 -7.31 -9.02 1.29
N ARG A 178 -7.52 -9.05 -0.02
CA ARG A 178 -7.08 -10.18 -0.88
C ARG A 178 -5.58 -10.45 -0.74
N ILE A 179 -4.75 -9.42 -0.69
CA ILE A 179 -3.30 -9.58 -0.52
C ILE A 179 -3.00 -10.22 0.84
N ARG A 180 -3.63 -9.76 1.93
CA ARG A 180 -3.41 -10.31 3.28
C ARG A 180 -3.84 -11.77 3.37
N GLU A 181 -4.98 -12.12 2.81
CA GLU A 181 -5.47 -13.49 2.73
C GLU A 181 -4.52 -14.38 1.92
N ALA A 182 -4.07 -13.91 0.76
CA ALA A 182 -3.13 -14.65 -0.09
C ALA A 182 -1.78 -14.87 0.60
N ILE A 183 -1.25 -13.88 1.34
CA ILE A 183 -0.02 -14.03 2.14
C ILE A 183 -0.25 -15.08 3.24
N THR A 184 -1.36 -15.02 3.95
CA THR A 184 -1.69 -15.96 5.02
C THR A 184 -1.77 -17.39 4.50
N GLU A 185 -2.38 -17.60 3.35
CA GLU A 185 -2.48 -18.92 2.72
C GLU A 185 -1.11 -19.43 2.23
N ALA A 186 -0.30 -18.56 1.65
CA ALA A 186 1.07 -18.89 1.24
C ALA A 186 1.95 -19.31 2.45
N GLN A 187 1.78 -18.66 3.60
CA GLN A 187 2.49 -19.03 4.84
C GLN A 187 2.04 -20.40 5.37
N ARG A 188 0.72 -20.69 5.33
CA ARG A 188 0.20 -22.01 5.74
C ARG A 188 0.75 -23.13 4.87
N THR A 189 0.78 -22.91 3.56
CA THR A 189 1.30 -23.90 2.62
C THR A 189 2.80 -24.11 2.81
N ALA A 190 3.57 -23.05 3.10
CA ALA A 190 5.00 -23.12 3.35
C ALA A 190 5.35 -23.80 4.70
N ALA A 191 4.46 -23.71 5.69
CA ALA A 191 4.66 -24.34 7.00
C ALA A 191 4.44 -25.88 6.99
N GLY A 192 3.87 -26.43 5.93
CA GLY A 192 3.56 -27.86 5.77
C GLY A 192 2.49 -28.36 6.75
N PRO A 193 1.88 -29.53 6.54
CA PRO A 193 1.07 -30.17 7.57
C PRO A 193 2.01 -30.56 8.71
N ALA A 194 1.75 -30.04 9.92
CA ALA A 194 2.43 -30.48 11.12
C ALA A 194 2.37 -32.01 11.17
N SER A 195 3.53 -32.66 11.17
CA SER A 195 3.68 -34.10 11.23
C SER A 195 2.96 -34.65 12.48
N GLY A 196 1.70 -34.99 12.31
CA GLY A 196 0.94 -35.81 13.26
C GLY A 196 1.11 -37.25 12.90
N ALA A 197 2.22 -37.87 13.34
CA ALA A 197 2.33 -39.32 13.41
C ALA A 197 3.50 -39.66 14.35
N ALA A 198 3.14 -39.93 15.59
CA ALA A 198 3.88 -40.87 16.43
C ALA A 198 2.83 -41.64 17.25
N ALA A 199 2.53 -42.82 16.78
CA ALA A 199 1.92 -43.88 17.55
C ALA A 199 2.95 -44.46 18.51
#